data_011d6609403758302ad5e5c81b1d06d3
#
_entry.id   011d6609403758302ad5e5c81b1d06d3
#
_cell.length_a   1.000
_cell.length_b   1.000
_cell.length_c   1.000
_cell.angle_alpha   90.00
_cell.angle_beta   90.00
_cell.angle_gamma   90.00
#
_symmetry.space_group_name_H-M   'P 1'
#
loop_
_entity.id
_entity.type
_entity.pdbx_description
1 polymer ?
#
loop_
_entity_poly.entity_id
_entity_poly.type
_entity_poly.pdbx_seq_one_letter_code
_entity_poly.pdbx_strand_id
1 'polypeptide(L)'
;MELNAEDGGDRRFIMVSSTEATAEDPDKNICRDVTAQRIRRLNASDDKKFAALAADFAYLRCREIEFEDLDQDLAPAEVWAALETLHRLPMTRYTQASWQEHKTEAQTLIFADRVSTELLDHLRGVVERRENAFVYAWAPGQITAALGDALDVRSVRTELVGRFRQ
;
A
#
# COMPACT_ATOMS: atom_id res chain seq x y z
N MET A 1 13.44 -18.45 -4.95
CA MET A 1 14.29 -18.09 -3.80
C MET A 1 15.66 -18.76 -3.92
N GLU A 2 15.77 -20.06 -4.05
CA GLU A 2 17.07 -20.76 -4.19
C GLU A 2 17.91 -20.21 -5.35
N LEU A 3 17.36 -20.04 -6.54
CA LEU A 3 18.07 -19.50 -7.71
C LEU A 3 18.63 -18.08 -7.47
N ASN A 4 17.90 -17.22 -6.73
CA ASN A 4 18.42 -15.89 -6.38
C ASN A 4 19.59 -15.97 -5.39
N ALA A 5 19.55 -16.96 -4.48
CA ALA A 5 20.64 -17.18 -3.53
C ALA A 5 21.88 -17.76 -4.22
N GLU A 6 21.72 -18.57 -5.27
CA GLU A 6 22.81 -19.20 -6.01
C GLU A 6 23.56 -18.22 -6.93
N ASP A 7 22.83 -17.34 -7.62
CA ASP A 7 23.39 -16.49 -8.66
C ASP A 7 23.31 -14.98 -8.37
N GLY A 8 22.80 -14.59 -7.16
CA GLY A 8 22.64 -13.18 -6.78
C GLY A 8 21.55 -12.44 -7.57
N GLY A 9 20.64 -13.17 -8.22
CA GLY A 9 19.57 -12.60 -9.03
C GLY A 9 18.47 -11.93 -8.18
N ASP A 10 17.68 -11.07 -8.81
CA ASP A 10 16.49 -10.40 -8.22
C ASP A 10 15.20 -10.87 -8.92
N ARG A 11 14.98 -12.18 -8.96
CA ARG A 11 13.75 -12.74 -9.53
C ARG A 11 12.61 -12.54 -8.57
N ARG A 12 11.49 -12.09 -9.13
CA ARG A 12 10.23 -11.92 -8.40
C ARG A 12 9.18 -12.86 -8.97
N PHE A 13 8.21 -13.23 -8.16
CA PHE A 13 7.10 -14.05 -8.61
C PHE A 13 5.79 -13.55 -8.02
N ILE A 14 4.72 -13.78 -8.74
CA ILE A 14 3.35 -13.54 -8.29
C ILE A 14 2.65 -14.89 -8.28
N MET A 15 2.09 -15.27 -7.12
CA MET A 15 1.25 -16.47 -7.00
C MET A 15 -0.20 -16.03 -6.84
N VAL A 16 -1.05 -16.58 -7.69
CA VAL A 16 -2.49 -16.35 -7.65
C VAL A 16 -3.17 -17.69 -7.38
N SER A 17 -4.09 -17.72 -6.43
CA SER A 17 -4.90 -18.87 -6.10
C SER A 17 -6.28 -18.43 -5.64
N SER A 18 -7.28 -19.28 -5.83
CA SER A 18 -8.57 -19.13 -5.16
C SER A 18 -8.40 -19.32 -3.64
N THR A 19 -9.40 -18.92 -2.88
CA THR A 19 -9.44 -19.18 -1.44
C THR A 19 -9.69 -20.65 -1.12
N GLU A 20 -10.30 -21.38 -2.06
CA GLU A 20 -10.88 -22.72 -1.86
C GLU A 20 -11.92 -22.75 -0.73
N ALA A 21 -12.59 -21.62 -0.50
CA ALA A 21 -13.71 -21.54 0.43
C ALA A 21 -14.88 -22.42 -0.07
N THR A 22 -15.52 -23.08 0.86
CA THR A 22 -16.71 -23.90 0.61
C THR A 22 -17.88 -23.42 1.47
N ALA A 23 -19.07 -23.98 1.26
CA ALA A 23 -20.23 -23.67 2.11
C ALA A 23 -20.01 -24.11 3.56
N GLU A 24 -19.26 -25.20 3.77
CA GLU A 24 -18.91 -25.74 5.09
C GLU A 24 -17.75 -25.01 5.74
N ASP A 25 -16.85 -24.40 4.94
CA ASP A 25 -15.69 -23.64 5.41
C ASP A 25 -15.53 -22.34 4.60
N PRO A 26 -16.39 -21.34 4.87
CA PRO A 26 -16.38 -20.07 4.13
C PRO A 26 -15.15 -19.21 4.41
N ASP A 27 -14.46 -19.42 5.52
CA ASP A 27 -13.27 -18.67 5.91
C ASP A 27 -11.96 -19.27 5.38
N LYS A 28 -12.02 -20.42 4.73
CA LYS A 28 -10.85 -21.09 4.16
C LYS A 28 -10.13 -20.17 3.18
N ASN A 29 -8.82 -20.07 3.34
CA ASN A 29 -8.00 -19.27 2.45
C ASN A 29 -6.59 -19.87 2.32
N ILE A 30 -6.39 -20.64 1.26
CA ILE A 30 -5.15 -21.39 1.07
C ILE A 30 -3.93 -20.49 0.90
N CYS A 31 -4.10 -19.31 0.32
CA CYS A 31 -3.02 -18.33 0.20
C CYS A 31 -2.60 -17.81 1.57
N ARG A 32 -3.57 -17.47 2.43
CA ARG A 32 -3.31 -16.95 3.78
C ARG A 32 -2.81 -18.04 4.71
N ASP A 33 -3.51 -19.17 4.73
CA ASP A 33 -3.38 -20.15 5.80
C ASP A 33 -2.28 -21.18 5.53
N VAL A 34 -1.91 -21.36 4.26
CA VAL A 34 -0.86 -22.30 3.86
C VAL A 34 0.33 -21.54 3.26
N THR A 35 0.14 -20.84 2.16
CA THR A 35 1.25 -20.27 1.39
C THR A 35 1.99 -19.17 2.15
N ALA A 36 1.28 -18.16 2.64
CA ALA A 36 1.89 -17.08 3.41
C ALA A 36 2.51 -17.60 4.72
N GLN A 37 1.88 -18.61 5.37
CA GLN A 37 2.43 -19.20 6.58
C GLN A 37 3.72 -19.98 6.31
N ARG A 38 3.83 -20.66 5.17
CA ARG A 38 5.07 -21.35 4.79
C ARG A 38 6.21 -20.36 4.61
N ILE A 39 5.99 -19.24 3.92
CA ILE A 39 7.02 -18.23 3.73
C ILE A 39 7.42 -17.58 5.07
N ARG A 40 6.44 -17.25 5.94
CA ARG A 40 6.73 -16.71 7.28
C ARG A 40 7.58 -17.66 8.11
N ARG A 41 7.26 -18.98 8.10
CA ARG A 41 8.01 -19.99 8.82
C ARG A 41 9.43 -20.16 8.26
N LEU A 42 9.59 -20.06 6.94
CA LEU A 42 10.89 -20.08 6.31
C LEU A 42 11.74 -18.88 6.75
N ASN A 43 11.16 -17.67 6.72
CA ASN A 43 11.85 -16.46 7.14
C ASN A 43 12.21 -16.44 8.64
N ALA A 44 11.42 -17.12 9.47
CA ALA A 44 11.64 -17.22 10.92
C ALA A 44 12.50 -18.43 11.32
N SER A 45 13.01 -19.21 10.35
CA SER A 45 13.79 -20.40 10.65
C SER A 45 15.23 -20.06 11.02
N ASP A 46 15.71 -20.59 12.12
CA ASP A 46 17.13 -20.51 12.55
C ASP A 46 18.03 -21.49 11.81
N ASP A 47 17.47 -22.36 10.97
CA ASP A 47 18.25 -23.33 10.20
C ASP A 47 19.05 -22.60 9.11
N LYS A 48 20.37 -22.72 9.19
CA LYS A 48 21.32 -22.11 8.24
C LYS A 48 21.04 -22.48 6.78
N LYS A 49 20.43 -23.63 6.54
CA LYS A 49 19.99 -24.08 5.22
C LYS A 49 19.00 -23.12 4.58
N PHE A 50 18.17 -22.44 5.38
CA PHE A 50 17.14 -21.53 4.91
C PHE A 50 17.50 -20.05 5.03
N ALA A 51 18.58 -19.71 5.72
CA ALA A 51 18.98 -18.31 5.96
C ALA A 51 19.14 -17.50 4.67
N ALA A 52 19.66 -18.12 3.59
CA ALA A 52 19.81 -17.49 2.29
C ALA A 52 18.51 -17.43 1.46
N LEU A 53 17.43 -18.07 1.94
CA LEU A 53 16.15 -18.14 1.24
C LEU A 53 15.11 -17.17 1.77
N ALA A 54 15.44 -16.40 2.80
CA ALA A 54 14.56 -15.37 3.33
C ALA A 54 14.19 -14.36 2.22
N ALA A 55 12.93 -13.99 2.15
CA ALA A 55 12.42 -13.05 1.16
C ALA A 55 11.26 -12.24 1.70
N ASP A 56 11.21 -10.99 1.29
CA ASP A 56 10.05 -10.15 1.50
C ASP A 56 8.90 -10.62 0.61
N PHE A 57 7.68 -10.58 1.14
CA PHE A 57 6.49 -10.87 0.38
C PHE A 57 5.31 -10.03 0.87
N ALA A 58 4.39 -9.73 -0.04
CA ALA A 58 3.10 -9.15 0.28
C ALA A 58 2.00 -10.18 0.02
N TYR A 59 1.11 -10.37 1.00
CA TYR A 59 -0.14 -11.09 0.81
C TYR A 59 -1.23 -10.09 0.48
N LEU A 60 -1.79 -10.20 -0.70
CA LEU A 60 -2.83 -9.33 -1.20
C LEU A 60 -4.14 -10.12 -1.39
N ARG A 61 -5.25 -9.49 -1.07
CA ARG A 61 -6.58 -9.98 -1.39
C ARG A 61 -7.13 -9.16 -2.54
N CYS A 62 -7.51 -9.82 -3.63
CA CYS A 62 -8.18 -9.15 -4.73
C CYS A 62 -9.69 -9.08 -4.44
N ARG A 63 -10.30 -7.98 -4.81
CA ARG A 63 -11.72 -7.73 -4.82
C ARG A 63 -12.09 -7.17 -6.20
N GLU A 64 -13.21 -7.61 -6.72
CA GLU A 64 -13.79 -7.01 -7.91
C GLU A 64 -14.58 -5.76 -7.52
N ILE A 65 -14.40 -4.70 -8.27
CA ILE A 65 -15.14 -3.44 -8.12
C ILE A 65 -15.66 -3.10 -9.51
N GLU A 66 -16.96 -2.86 -9.63
CA GLU A 66 -17.55 -2.39 -10.87
C GLU A 66 -16.94 -1.04 -11.26
N PHE A 67 -16.73 -0.86 -12.55
CA PHE A 67 -16.04 0.31 -13.07
C PHE A 67 -16.75 1.63 -12.73
N GLU A 68 -18.06 1.57 -12.63
CA GLU A 68 -18.93 2.69 -12.29
C GLU A 68 -18.82 3.10 -10.83
N ASP A 69 -18.49 2.14 -9.96
CA ASP A 69 -18.42 2.31 -8.51
C ASP A 69 -17.01 2.62 -7.96
N LEU A 70 -16.00 2.68 -8.83
CA LEU A 70 -14.61 2.95 -8.45
C LEU A 70 -14.42 4.21 -7.58
N ASP A 71 -15.24 5.24 -7.77
CA ASP A 71 -15.18 6.48 -6.98
C ASP A 71 -15.79 6.34 -5.57
N GLN A 72 -16.59 5.30 -5.34
CA GLN A 72 -17.37 5.13 -4.11
C GLN A 72 -16.95 3.91 -3.30
N ASP A 73 -16.51 2.86 -3.98
CA ASP A 73 -16.28 1.54 -3.39
C ASP A 73 -14.81 1.26 -3.04
N LEU A 74 -13.87 2.14 -3.43
CA LEU A 74 -12.47 1.98 -3.01
C LEU A 74 -12.33 2.21 -1.51
N ALA A 75 -11.97 1.16 -0.79
CA ALA A 75 -11.66 1.29 0.62
C ALA A 75 -10.34 2.07 0.84
N PRO A 76 -10.20 2.87 1.91
CA PRO A 76 -8.98 3.63 2.18
C PRO A 76 -7.71 2.77 2.21
N ALA A 77 -7.81 1.52 2.68
CA ALA A 77 -6.69 0.59 2.67
C ALA A 77 -6.25 0.17 1.25
N GLU A 78 -7.20 0.08 0.31
CA GLU A 78 -6.92 -0.23 -1.10
C GLU A 78 -6.26 0.97 -1.79
N VAL A 79 -6.75 2.18 -1.51
CA VAL A 79 -6.13 3.43 -1.96
C VAL A 79 -4.70 3.53 -1.45
N TRP A 80 -4.48 3.27 -0.15
CA TRP A 80 -3.16 3.32 0.45
C TRP A 80 -2.18 2.36 -0.23
N ALA A 81 -2.54 1.10 -0.38
CA ALA A 81 -1.71 0.09 -1.05
C ALA A 81 -1.40 0.46 -2.51
N ALA A 82 -2.40 1.01 -3.23
CA ALA A 82 -2.21 1.46 -4.61
C ALA A 82 -1.26 2.67 -4.70
N LEU A 83 -1.35 3.62 -3.78
CA LEU A 83 -0.46 4.78 -3.72
C LEU A 83 0.98 4.37 -3.39
N GLU A 84 1.19 3.48 -2.41
CA GLU A 84 2.52 2.93 -2.12
C GLU A 84 3.11 2.23 -3.35
N THR A 85 2.30 1.46 -4.07
CA THR A 85 2.72 0.80 -5.31
C THR A 85 3.09 1.82 -6.40
N LEU A 86 2.30 2.88 -6.56
CA LEU A 86 2.54 3.96 -7.51
C LEU A 86 3.88 4.66 -7.24
N HIS A 87 4.21 4.85 -5.98
CA HIS A 87 5.45 5.46 -5.51
C HIS A 87 6.61 4.46 -5.34
N ARG A 88 6.41 3.18 -5.70
CA ARG A 88 7.41 2.09 -5.55
C ARG A 88 7.88 1.91 -4.11
N LEU A 89 7.01 2.16 -3.16
CA LEU A 89 7.26 1.97 -1.74
C LEU A 89 6.88 0.55 -1.31
N PRO A 90 7.52 0.00 -0.29
CA PRO A 90 7.07 -1.23 0.35
C PRO A 90 5.65 -1.05 0.90
N MET A 91 4.81 -2.05 0.72
CA MET A 91 3.44 -1.99 1.24
C MET A 91 3.42 -2.06 2.75
N THR A 92 2.71 -1.13 3.38
CA THR A 92 2.48 -1.09 4.82
C THR A 92 1.01 -1.30 5.15
N ARG A 93 0.74 -1.62 6.42
CA ARG A 93 -0.63 -1.80 6.88
C ARG A 93 -1.30 -0.43 7.03
N TYR A 94 -2.49 -0.27 6.45
CA TYR A 94 -3.33 0.90 6.71
C TYR A 94 -3.90 0.85 8.13
N THR A 95 -3.76 1.95 8.88
CA THR A 95 -4.10 2.02 10.32
C THR A 95 -5.52 2.49 10.60
N GLN A 96 -6.35 2.71 9.57
CA GLN A 96 -7.71 3.23 9.67
C GLN A 96 -7.82 4.63 10.30
N ALA A 97 -6.74 5.40 10.27
CA ALA A 97 -6.75 6.81 10.68
C ALA A 97 -7.38 7.69 9.59
N SER A 98 -7.69 8.95 9.91
CA SER A 98 -8.15 9.94 8.93
C SER A 98 -7.10 10.29 7.89
N TRP A 99 -5.84 10.03 8.17
CA TRP A 99 -4.70 10.15 7.26
C TRP A 99 -3.58 9.21 7.67
N GLN A 100 -2.69 8.89 6.73
CA GLN A 100 -1.53 8.03 6.96
C GLN A 100 -0.32 8.53 6.19
N GLU A 101 0.85 8.32 6.75
CA GLU A 101 2.15 8.69 6.19
C GLU A 101 3.05 7.47 6.00
N HIS A 102 3.78 7.44 4.88
CA HIS A 102 4.93 6.57 4.66
C HIS A 102 6.13 7.44 4.33
N LYS A 103 7.06 7.50 5.26
CA LYS A 103 8.28 8.31 5.14
C LYS A 103 9.49 7.45 4.86
N THR A 104 10.26 7.84 3.87
CA THR A 104 11.57 7.30 3.54
C THR A 104 12.62 8.41 3.53
N GLU A 105 13.87 8.08 3.32
CA GLU A 105 14.93 9.09 3.15
C GLU A 105 14.74 9.94 1.89
N ALA A 106 14.11 9.39 0.85
CA ALA A 106 13.95 10.03 -0.47
C ALA A 106 12.65 10.82 -0.61
N GLN A 107 11.58 10.36 0.02
CA GLN A 107 10.25 10.94 -0.14
C GLN A 107 9.32 10.63 1.03
N THR A 108 8.31 11.48 1.19
CA THR A 108 7.20 11.29 2.12
C THR A 108 5.92 11.16 1.32
N LEU A 109 5.20 10.06 1.47
CA LEU A 109 3.88 9.84 0.90
C LEU A 109 2.84 10.03 1.99
N ILE A 110 1.84 10.87 1.75
CA ILE A 110 0.74 11.13 2.68
C ILE A 110 -0.58 10.89 1.96
N PHE A 111 -1.44 10.08 2.56
CA PHE A 111 -2.80 9.88 2.12
C PHE A 111 -3.77 10.44 3.16
N ALA A 112 -4.63 11.35 2.76
CA ALA A 112 -5.70 11.93 3.56
C ALA A 112 -7.05 11.38 3.13
N ASP A 113 -7.59 10.44 3.90
CA ASP A 113 -8.96 9.97 3.74
C ASP A 113 -9.94 11.09 4.12
N ARG A 114 -9.62 11.83 5.18
CA ARG A 114 -10.34 13.02 5.61
C ARG A 114 -9.38 14.14 5.99
N VAL A 115 -9.75 15.36 5.63
CA VAL A 115 -8.98 16.54 6.03
C VAL A 115 -9.39 16.95 7.45
N SER A 116 -8.42 17.00 8.35
CA SER A 116 -8.59 17.42 9.73
C SER A 116 -7.61 18.54 10.08
N THR A 117 -7.86 19.25 11.19
CA THR A 117 -6.94 20.26 11.69
C THR A 117 -5.56 19.67 12.01
N GLU A 118 -5.53 18.47 12.59
CA GLU A 118 -4.29 17.76 12.90
C GLU A 118 -3.48 17.47 11.64
N LEU A 119 -4.12 17.02 10.55
CA LEU A 119 -3.46 16.85 9.27
C LEU A 119 -2.89 18.16 8.76
N LEU A 120 -3.65 19.25 8.79
CA LEU A 120 -3.18 20.55 8.30
C LEU A 120 -1.98 21.07 9.12
N ASP A 121 -1.98 20.86 10.44
CA ASP A 121 -0.83 21.22 11.28
C ASP A 121 0.39 20.34 10.98
N HIS A 122 0.19 19.04 10.76
CA HIS A 122 1.25 18.15 10.31
C HIS A 122 1.85 18.58 8.97
N LEU A 123 0.99 18.90 7.99
CA LEU A 123 1.43 19.35 6.66
C LEU A 123 2.16 20.70 6.71
N ARG A 124 1.80 21.63 7.60
CA ARG A 124 2.59 22.86 7.83
C ARG A 124 4.03 22.51 8.25
N GLY A 125 4.17 21.56 9.19
CA GLY A 125 5.48 21.07 9.59
C GLY A 125 6.27 20.41 8.45
N VAL A 126 5.61 19.69 7.54
CA VAL A 126 6.23 19.12 6.34
C VAL A 126 6.76 20.24 5.42
N VAL A 127 5.97 21.30 5.20
CA VAL A 127 6.38 22.48 4.43
C VAL A 127 7.58 23.17 5.07
N GLU A 128 7.54 23.44 6.38
CA GLU A 128 8.63 24.09 7.12
C GLU A 128 9.94 23.33 7.03
N ARG A 129 9.88 22.01 7.09
CA ARG A 129 11.05 21.13 6.94
C ARG A 129 11.49 20.92 5.49
N ARG A 130 10.74 21.47 4.53
CA ARG A 130 10.98 21.32 3.08
C ARG A 130 11.13 19.86 2.65
N GLU A 131 10.30 19.00 3.19
CA GLU A 131 10.29 17.58 2.83
C GLU A 131 9.79 17.38 1.39
N ASN A 132 10.38 16.43 0.68
CA ASN A 132 9.87 15.99 -0.61
C ASN A 132 8.61 15.13 -0.39
N ALA A 133 7.46 15.77 -0.35
CA ALA A 133 6.20 15.14 0.03
C ALA A 133 5.17 15.14 -1.10
N PHE A 134 4.53 13.99 -1.29
CA PHE A 134 3.38 13.80 -2.16
C PHE A 134 2.14 13.58 -1.30
N VAL A 135 1.16 14.45 -1.43
CA VAL A 135 -0.07 14.40 -0.63
C VAL A 135 -1.23 14.02 -1.53
N TYR A 136 -1.94 12.97 -1.18
CA TYR A 136 -3.12 12.50 -1.89
C TYR A 136 -4.37 12.66 -1.02
N ALA A 137 -5.43 13.22 -1.57
CA ALA A 137 -6.69 13.41 -0.86
C ALA A 137 -7.89 13.24 -1.79
N TRP A 138 -9.03 12.84 -1.22
CA TRP A 138 -10.31 12.87 -1.93
C TRP A 138 -10.78 14.31 -2.22
N ALA A 139 -10.48 15.23 -1.32
CA ALA A 139 -10.82 16.65 -1.39
C ALA A 139 -9.57 17.55 -1.30
N PRO A 140 -8.68 17.53 -2.32
CA PRO A 140 -7.42 18.27 -2.29
C PRO A 140 -7.60 19.79 -2.12
N GLY A 141 -8.69 20.35 -2.64
CA GLY A 141 -8.99 21.77 -2.53
C GLY A 141 -9.04 22.33 -1.10
N GLN A 142 -9.39 21.50 -0.13
CA GLN A 142 -9.38 21.91 1.29
C GLN A 142 -7.95 22.13 1.81
N ILE A 143 -7.03 21.27 1.40
CA ILE A 143 -5.61 21.37 1.77
C ILE A 143 -4.97 22.55 1.03
N THR A 144 -5.21 22.67 -0.28
CA THR A 144 -4.69 23.78 -1.08
C THR A 144 -5.20 25.13 -0.60
N ALA A 145 -6.47 25.22 -0.19
CA ALA A 145 -7.03 26.44 0.39
C ALA A 145 -6.34 26.86 1.70
N ALA A 146 -5.88 25.89 2.49
CA ALA A 146 -5.24 26.13 3.79
C ALA A 146 -3.73 26.40 3.70
N LEU A 147 -3.04 25.82 2.71
CA LEU A 147 -1.56 25.81 2.61
C LEU A 147 -1.02 26.42 1.30
N GLY A 148 -1.91 26.81 0.38
CA GLY A 148 -1.49 27.29 -0.94
C GLY A 148 -0.79 26.20 -1.77
N ASP A 149 0.10 26.62 -2.65
CA ASP A 149 0.88 25.74 -3.55
C ASP A 149 2.20 25.25 -2.92
N ALA A 150 2.30 25.27 -1.59
CA ALA A 150 3.51 24.89 -0.88
C ALA A 150 3.79 23.36 -0.91
N LEU A 151 2.79 22.57 -1.26
CA LEU A 151 2.87 21.11 -1.36
C LEU A 151 2.26 20.61 -2.68
N ASP A 152 2.80 19.50 -3.18
CA ASP A 152 2.21 18.76 -4.30
C ASP A 152 1.00 17.95 -3.80
N VAL A 153 -0.17 18.58 -3.83
CA VAL A 153 -1.44 18.00 -3.37
C VAL A 153 -2.23 17.49 -4.57
N ARG A 154 -2.47 16.19 -4.62
CA ARG A 154 -3.09 15.48 -5.73
C ARG A 154 -4.44 14.89 -5.36
N SER A 155 -5.34 14.84 -6.33
CA SER A 155 -6.62 14.16 -6.19
C SER A 155 -6.46 12.65 -6.37
N VAL A 156 -6.94 11.88 -5.40
CA VAL A 156 -7.05 10.41 -5.53
C VAL A 156 -7.89 10.04 -6.76
N ARG A 157 -8.97 10.77 -7.02
CA ARG A 157 -9.84 10.51 -8.18
C ARG A 157 -9.10 10.67 -9.50
N THR A 158 -8.32 11.72 -9.64
CA THR A 158 -7.61 12.00 -10.90
C THR A 158 -6.41 11.07 -11.07
N GLU A 159 -5.60 10.94 -10.04
CA GLU A 159 -4.31 10.24 -10.14
C GLU A 159 -4.42 8.72 -10.03
N LEU A 160 -5.38 8.22 -9.28
CA LEU A 160 -5.55 6.79 -9.07
C LEU A 160 -6.75 6.26 -9.87
N VAL A 161 -7.96 6.73 -9.60
CA VAL A 161 -9.16 6.24 -10.27
C VAL A 161 -9.11 6.52 -11.78
N GLY A 162 -8.63 7.71 -12.17
CA GLY A 162 -8.46 8.07 -13.58
C GLY A 162 -7.53 7.13 -14.35
N ARG A 163 -6.55 6.51 -13.70
CA ARG A 163 -5.65 5.51 -14.32
C ARG A 163 -6.32 4.17 -14.56
N PHE A 164 -7.25 3.76 -13.71
CA PHE A 164 -8.03 2.53 -13.91
C PHE A 164 -9.05 2.67 -15.05
N ARG A 165 -9.37 3.89 -15.47
CA ARG A 165 -10.33 4.19 -16.54
C ARG A 165 -9.68 4.39 -17.93
N GLN A 166 -8.39 4.25 -18.02
CA GLN A 166 -7.62 4.31 -19.28
C GLN A 166 -7.37 2.91 -19.84
#